data_ca50e71f092656907415a6118f8f0109
#
_entry.id   ca50e71f092656907415a6118f8f0109
#
_cell.length_a   1.000
_cell.length_b   1.000
_cell.length_c   1.000
_cell.angle_alpha   90.00
_cell.angle_beta   90.00
_cell.angle_gamma   90.00
#
_symmetry.space_group_name_H-M   'P 1'
#
loop_
_entity.id
_entity.type
_entity.pdbx_description
1 polymer ?
#
loop_
_entity_poly.entity_id
_entity_poly.type
_entity_poly.pdbx_seq_one_letter_code
_entity_poly.pdbx_strand_id
1 'polypeptide(L)'
;VTGSIGLDIGATKTLGVLVDAEGRVLDQVREATEQGADGVVRTAELVVAHLGAGSSVGLGIPGLVDVERGAVKHAVNLGVDGEWVPLRDELEARLGVPVAVENDVNVATLGAVALSGIRDLVYLSIGTGLAAGLVLDGTLRRGATGAAGEIGHVPIDPLGAVCQCGQRGCLETVASGRALAEAWLPDGATDGDTPPAQALFAAAAAGDARAIEVRDRFAAGVADAVRTLCLAVDPATIVLGGGVSHLGAPLVDAVSDALRAQAASSPFLASLDLAGRIRVVPDDQPVAAIGAALLGRS
;
A
#
# COMPACT_ATOMS: atom_id res chain seq x y z
N VAL A 1 15.53 1.40 26.72
CA VAL A 1 15.27 2.26 25.55
C VAL A 1 13.77 2.26 25.32
N THR A 2 13.11 3.38 25.58
CA THR A 2 11.67 3.54 25.29
C THR A 2 11.50 3.75 23.80
N GLY A 3 11.13 2.69 23.08
CA GLY A 3 10.80 2.73 21.65
C GLY A 3 9.29 2.88 21.41
N SER A 4 8.88 3.06 20.17
CA SER A 4 7.48 3.00 19.74
C SER A 4 7.25 1.72 18.95
N ILE A 5 6.07 1.11 19.09
CA ILE A 5 5.68 -0.09 18.35
C ILE A 5 4.79 0.31 17.19
N GLY A 6 5.06 -0.25 16.02
CA GLY A 6 4.21 -0.10 14.84
C GLY A 6 3.70 -1.44 14.36
N LEU A 7 2.42 -1.52 14.06
CA LEU A 7 1.74 -2.70 13.56
C LEU A 7 1.21 -2.45 12.15
N ASP A 8 1.58 -3.31 11.22
CA ASP A 8 0.97 -3.40 9.88
C ASP A 8 0.05 -4.63 9.87
N ILE A 9 -1.26 -4.38 9.93
CA ILE A 9 -2.29 -5.42 10.05
C ILE A 9 -2.81 -5.79 8.67
N GLY A 10 -2.30 -6.88 8.13
CA GLY A 10 -2.81 -7.45 6.89
C GLY A 10 -3.82 -8.57 7.11
N ALA A 11 -4.51 -8.98 6.05
CA ALA A 11 -5.57 -9.99 6.09
C ALA A 11 -5.13 -11.37 6.63
N THR A 12 -3.88 -11.75 6.40
CA THR A 12 -3.33 -13.07 6.76
C THR A 12 -2.23 -13.02 7.79
N LYS A 13 -1.56 -11.88 7.92
CA LYS A 13 -0.41 -11.69 8.81
C LYS A 13 -0.38 -10.26 9.32
N THR A 14 0.02 -10.10 10.55
CA THR A 14 0.35 -8.83 11.19
C THR A 14 1.86 -8.76 11.40
N LEU A 15 2.49 -7.70 10.92
CA LEU A 15 3.90 -7.41 11.14
C LEU A 15 4.04 -6.31 12.17
N GLY A 16 4.73 -6.59 13.27
CA GLY A 16 5.09 -5.61 14.28
C GLY A 16 6.56 -5.24 14.25
N VAL A 17 6.88 -3.98 14.51
CA VAL A 17 8.25 -3.51 14.73
C VAL A 17 8.33 -2.67 16.00
N LEU A 18 9.46 -2.78 16.70
CA LEU A 18 9.89 -1.83 17.73
C LEU A 18 10.92 -0.91 17.11
N VAL A 19 10.72 0.41 17.19
CA VAL A 19 11.65 1.39 16.63
C VAL A 19 12.17 2.33 17.70
N ASP A 20 13.45 2.75 17.59
CA ASP A 20 14.05 3.74 18.46
C ASP A 20 13.62 5.19 18.12
N ALA A 21 14.12 6.17 18.85
CA ALA A 21 13.81 7.59 18.66
C ALA A 21 14.14 8.09 17.23
N GLU A 22 15.16 7.53 16.61
CA GLU A 22 15.62 7.84 15.26
C GLU A 22 14.82 7.09 14.15
N GLY A 23 13.88 6.20 14.53
CA GLY A 23 13.07 5.41 13.59
C GLY A 23 13.74 4.14 13.09
N ARG A 24 14.87 3.72 13.70
CA ARG A 24 15.56 2.48 13.35
C ARG A 24 14.85 1.29 13.98
N VAL A 25 14.65 0.22 13.22
CA VAL A 25 14.05 -1.02 13.70
C VAL A 25 15.02 -1.71 14.66
N LEU A 26 14.58 -1.90 15.91
CA LEU A 26 15.30 -2.62 16.96
C LEU A 26 14.92 -4.09 17.00
N ASP A 27 13.65 -4.40 16.76
CA ASP A 27 13.12 -5.75 16.76
C ASP A 27 11.89 -5.82 15.85
N GLN A 28 11.59 -7.02 15.35
CA GLN A 28 10.40 -7.29 14.55
C GLN A 28 9.83 -8.67 14.82
N VAL A 29 8.50 -8.77 14.76
CA VAL A 29 7.77 -10.01 14.90
C VAL A 29 6.65 -10.09 13.88
N ARG A 30 6.33 -11.31 13.45
CA ARG A 30 5.24 -11.58 12.52
C ARG A 30 4.35 -12.67 13.07
N GLU A 31 3.05 -12.37 13.14
CA GLU A 31 2.02 -13.29 13.59
C GLU A 31 0.94 -13.49 12.52
N ALA A 32 0.25 -14.62 12.57
CA ALA A 32 -0.94 -14.82 11.76
C ALA A 32 -2.07 -13.90 12.27
N THR A 33 -2.76 -13.20 11.36
CA THR A 33 -3.88 -12.34 11.75
C THR A 33 -5.13 -13.18 12.00
N GLU A 34 -5.68 -13.10 13.19
CA GLU A 34 -6.99 -13.66 13.49
C GLU A 34 -8.10 -12.77 12.91
N GLN A 35 -9.14 -13.41 12.37
CA GLN A 35 -10.24 -12.72 11.72
C GLN A 35 -11.27 -12.15 12.72
N GLY A 36 -11.98 -11.09 12.29
CA GLY A 36 -12.97 -10.37 13.10
C GLY A 36 -12.32 -9.34 14.03
N ALA A 37 -13.13 -8.41 14.54
CA ALA A 37 -12.67 -7.31 15.40
C ALA A 37 -11.89 -7.81 16.61
N ASP A 38 -12.45 -8.75 17.35
CA ASP A 38 -11.78 -9.35 18.52
C ASP A 38 -10.49 -10.09 18.13
N GLY A 39 -10.46 -10.73 16.96
CA GLY A 39 -9.28 -11.41 16.43
C GLY A 39 -8.14 -10.44 16.15
N VAL A 40 -8.45 -9.32 15.49
CA VAL A 40 -7.50 -8.24 15.22
C VAL A 40 -6.91 -7.69 16.51
N VAL A 41 -7.75 -7.44 17.52
CA VAL A 41 -7.31 -6.95 18.83
C VAL A 41 -6.39 -7.96 19.52
N ARG A 42 -6.76 -9.26 19.58
CA ARG A 42 -5.89 -10.30 20.16
C ARG A 42 -4.56 -10.43 19.44
N THR A 43 -4.58 -10.37 18.11
CA THR A 43 -3.33 -10.42 17.33
C THR A 43 -2.42 -9.22 17.64
N ALA A 44 -2.99 -8.01 17.74
CA ALA A 44 -2.24 -6.81 18.12
C ALA A 44 -1.64 -6.94 19.52
N GLU A 45 -2.41 -7.40 20.51
CA GLU A 45 -1.90 -7.68 21.86
C GLU A 45 -0.74 -8.68 21.87
N LEU A 46 -0.86 -9.78 21.12
CA LEU A 46 0.18 -10.81 21.02
C LEU A 46 1.47 -10.24 20.42
N VAL A 47 1.37 -9.47 19.33
CA VAL A 47 2.52 -8.84 18.69
C VAL A 47 3.20 -7.84 19.63
N VAL A 48 2.42 -7.00 20.32
CA VAL A 48 2.97 -6.04 21.30
C VAL A 48 3.64 -6.77 22.48
N ALA A 49 3.05 -7.84 22.96
CA ALA A 49 3.64 -8.65 24.05
C ALA A 49 4.98 -9.27 23.66
N HIS A 50 5.14 -9.71 22.42
CA HIS A 50 6.42 -10.25 21.90
C HIS A 50 7.50 -9.17 21.73
N LEU A 51 7.14 -7.96 21.29
CA LEU A 51 8.08 -6.85 21.13
C LEU A 51 8.47 -6.16 22.44
N GLY A 52 7.72 -6.43 23.51
CA GLY A 52 7.97 -5.88 24.84
C GLY A 52 7.42 -4.46 25.04
N ALA A 53 7.98 -3.72 25.98
CA ALA A 53 7.44 -2.42 26.40
C ALA A 53 7.77 -1.32 25.39
N GLY A 54 6.75 -0.84 24.66
CA GLY A 54 6.79 0.40 23.89
C GLY A 54 6.17 1.57 24.67
N SER A 55 6.56 2.79 24.36
CA SER A 55 5.96 4.00 24.93
C SER A 55 4.61 4.36 24.28
N SER A 56 4.36 3.85 23.09
CA SER A 56 3.16 4.05 22.29
C SER A 56 3.03 2.96 21.22
N VAL A 57 1.83 2.76 20.71
CA VAL A 57 1.53 1.82 19.62
C VAL A 57 0.83 2.57 18.49
N GLY A 58 1.30 2.37 17.26
CA GLY A 58 0.59 2.82 16.06
C GLY A 58 0.15 1.61 15.22
N LEU A 59 -1.04 1.69 14.63
CA LEU A 59 -1.60 0.65 13.77
C LEU A 59 -1.83 1.18 12.36
N GLY A 60 -1.39 0.43 11.35
CA GLY A 60 -1.88 0.49 9.99
C GLY A 60 -2.87 -0.65 9.73
N ILE A 61 -4.07 -0.33 9.27
CA ILE A 61 -5.13 -1.31 9.04
C ILE A 61 -5.88 -0.99 7.74
N PRO A 62 -6.23 -2.00 6.90
CA PRO A 62 -7.05 -1.76 5.72
C PRO A 62 -8.47 -1.36 6.11
N GLY A 63 -9.17 -0.71 5.19
CA GLY A 63 -10.54 -0.24 5.37
C GLY A 63 -10.64 1.27 5.61
N LEU A 64 -11.84 1.72 5.96
CA LEU A 64 -12.08 3.12 6.31
C LEU A 64 -11.70 3.36 7.76
N VAL A 65 -10.84 4.34 8.01
CA VAL A 65 -10.37 4.70 9.35
C VAL A 65 -10.86 6.10 9.71
N ASP A 66 -11.58 6.21 10.82
CA ASP A 66 -11.84 7.46 11.51
C ASP A 66 -10.69 7.71 12.49
N VAL A 67 -9.73 8.51 12.07
CA VAL A 67 -8.50 8.77 12.84
C VAL A 67 -8.80 9.51 14.14
N GLU A 68 -9.81 10.39 14.17
CA GLU A 68 -10.19 11.15 15.37
C GLU A 68 -10.75 10.21 16.45
N ARG A 69 -11.56 9.24 16.06
CA ARG A 69 -12.14 8.24 16.94
C ARG A 69 -11.25 7.03 17.16
N GLY A 70 -10.24 6.83 16.32
CA GLY A 70 -9.42 5.60 16.33
C GLY A 70 -10.24 4.35 16.00
N ALA A 71 -11.22 4.50 15.10
CA ALA A 71 -12.16 3.44 14.73
C ALA A 71 -12.01 3.03 13.28
N VAL A 72 -12.31 1.76 12.98
CA VAL A 72 -12.24 1.19 11.63
C VAL A 72 -13.57 0.56 11.23
N LYS A 73 -13.90 0.61 9.93
CA LYS A 73 -14.97 -0.19 9.31
C LYS A 73 -14.61 -0.59 7.88
N HIS A 74 -15.37 -1.55 7.33
CA HIS A 74 -15.17 -2.06 5.97
C HIS A 74 -13.76 -2.63 5.72
N ALA A 75 -13.11 -3.17 6.75
CA ALA A 75 -11.93 -4.00 6.61
C ALA A 75 -12.35 -5.45 6.28
N VAL A 76 -12.99 -5.63 5.12
CA VAL A 76 -13.67 -6.86 4.70
C VAL A 76 -12.73 -8.07 4.74
N ASN A 77 -11.49 -7.90 4.31
CA ASN A 77 -10.46 -8.95 4.30
C ASN A 77 -10.01 -9.36 5.71
N LEU A 78 -10.40 -8.63 6.74
CA LEU A 78 -10.17 -8.93 8.15
C LEU A 78 -11.45 -9.46 8.85
N GLY A 79 -12.56 -9.63 8.12
CA GLY A 79 -13.85 -9.97 8.70
C GLY A 79 -14.46 -8.84 9.55
N VAL A 80 -14.02 -7.60 9.33
CA VAL A 80 -14.55 -6.39 9.97
C VAL A 80 -15.42 -5.67 8.95
N ASP A 81 -16.72 -5.93 9.04
CA ASP A 81 -17.72 -5.31 8.15
C ASP A 81 -18.88 -4.76 9.00
N GLY A 82 -19.57 -3.74 8.47
CA GLY A 82 -20.74 -3.13 9.13
C GLY A 82 -20.38 -1.94 10.00
N GLU A 83 -20.56 -2.07 11.32
CA GLU A 83 -20.41 -0.96 12.28
C GLU A 83 -18.94 -0.57 12.52
N TRP A 84 -18.76 0.66 13.04
CA TRP A 84 -17.44 1.14 13.46
C TRP A 84 -16.92 0.36 14.66
N VAL A 85 -15.70 -0.19 14.56
CA VAL A 85 -14.98 -0.88 15.64
C VAL A 85 -14.00 0.12 16.28
N PRO A 86 -14.13 0.44 17.57
CA PRO A 86 -13.30 1.44 18.27
C PRO A 86 -11.94 0.83 18.70
N LEU A 87 -11.08 0.53 17.73
CA LEU A 87 -9.81 -0.19 17.96
C LEU A 87 -8.87 0.54 18.94
N ARG A 88 -8.83 1.89 18.90
CA ARG A 88 -8.01 2.67 19.83
C ARG A 88 -8.40 2.38 21.27
N ASP A 89 -9.67 2.60 21.61
CA ASP A 89 -10.15 2.49 22.98
C ASP A 89 -9.97 1.06 23.53
N GLU A 90 -10.26 0.07 22.69
CA GLU A 90 -10.09 -1.34 23.07
C GLU A 90 -8.63 -1.69 23.32
N LEU A 91 -7.71 -1.26 22.47
CA LEU A 91 -6.29 -1.55 22.61
C LEU A 91 -5.65 -0.74 23.75
N GLU A 92 -5.99 0.54 23.92
CA GLU A 92 -5.50 1.34 25.05
C GLU A 92 -5.90 0.74 26.39
N ALA A 93 -7.14 0.26 26.49
CA ALA A 93 -7.63 -0.40 27.71
C ALA A 93 -6.85 -1.67 28.06
N ARG A 94 -6.33 -2.41 27.06
CA ARG A 94 -5.62 -3.66 27.25
C ARG A 94 -4.10 -3.46 27.38
N LEU A 95 -3.54 -2.55 26.59
CA LEU A 95 -2.09 -2.34 26.52
C LEU A 95 -1.58 -1.32 27.56
N GLY A 96 -2.44 -0.41 28.03
CA GLY A 96 -2.07 0.63 29.01
C GLY A 96 -1.13 1.71 28.44
N VAL A 97 -1.04 1.84 27.12
CA VAL A 97 -0.22 2.85 26.41
C VAL A 97 -1.08 3.54 25.34
N PRO A 98 -0.72 4.76 24.91
CA PRO A 98 -1.42 5.45 23.83
C PRO A 98 -1.40 4.66 22.53
N VAL A 99 -2.54 4.62 21.82
CA VAL A 99 -2.72 3.92 20.55
C VAL A 99 -3.19 4.88 19.47
N ALA A 100 -2.52 4.89 18.31
CA ALA A 100 -2.94 5.61 17.12
C ALA A 100 -3.35 4.61 16.01
N VAL A 101 -4.46 4.89 15.31
CA VAL A 101 -4.98 4.04 14.23
C VAL A 101 -5.04 4.83 12.93
N GLU A 102 -4.53 4.25 11.85
CA GLU A 102 -4.50 4.87 10.53
C GLU A 102 -4.72 3.81 9.44
N ASN A 103 -5.05 4.25 8.24
CA ASN A 103 -5.09 3.38 7.07
C ASN A 103 -3.70 2.81 6.73
N ASP A 104 -3.65 1.57 6.25
CA ASP A 104 -2.42 0.82 5.93
C ASP A 104 -1.55 1.51 4.85
N VAL A 105 -2.16 2.06 3.80
CA VAL A 105 -1.43 2.80 2.75
C VAL A 105 -0.89 4.13 3.28
N ASN A 106 -1.62 4.79 4.15
CA ASN A 106 -1.19 6.04 4.79
C ASN A 106 0.03 5.82 5.71
N VAL A 107 0.03 4.77 6.54
CA VAL A 107 1.22 4.46 7.35
C VAL A 107 2.40 4.04 6.48
N ALA A 108 2.18 3.27 5.40
CA ALA A 108 3.24 2.96 4.44
C ALA A 108 3.85 4.22 3.83
N THR A 109 3.01 5.23 3.55
CA THR A 109 3.48 6.52 3.03
C THR A 109 4.35 7.26 4.05
N LEU A 110 3.93 7.29 5.33
CA LEU A 110 4.73 7.88 6.40
C LEU A 110 6.09 7.18 6.57
N GLY A 111 6.10 5.85 6.49
CA GLY A 111 7.33 5.06 6.53
C GLY A 111 8.24 5.35 5.34
N ALA A 112 7.70 5.46 4.12
CA ALA A 112 8.46 5.81 2.92
C ALA A 112 9.09 7.22 3.04
N VAL A 113 8.36 8.18 3.60
CA VAL A 113 8.89 9.52 3.90
C VAL A 113 10.02 9.45 4.92
N ALA A 114 9.85 8.69 6.00
CA ALA A 114 10.87 8.56 7.04
C ALA A 114 12.17 7.93 6.50
N LEU A 115 12.06 6.92 5.65
CA LEU A 115 13.21 6.23 5.05
C LEU A 115 13.91 7.06 3.97
N SER A 116 13.17 7.85 3.19
CA SER A 116 13.71 8.64 2.08
C SER A 116 14.09 10.07 2.44
N GLY A 117 13.47 10.64 3.46
CA GLY A 117 13.57 12.07 3.80
C GLY A 117 12.82 13.00 2.82
N ILE A 118 12.10 12.46 1.84
CA ILE A 118 11.37 13.24 0.82
C ILE A 118 10.04 13.71 1.39
N ARG A 119 9.78 15.03 1.34
CA ARG A 119 8.59 15.64 1.94
C ARG A 119 7.40 15.77 1.00
N ASP A 120 7.61 15.61 -0.31
CA ASP A 120 6.58 15.60 -1.34
C ASP A 120 6.62 14.24 -2.05
N LEU A 121 5.90 13.27 -1.47
CA LEU A 121 5.95 11.89 -1.86
C LEU A 121 4.54 11.30 -1.97
N VAL A 122 4.31 10.56 -3.03
CA VAL A 122 3.15 9.67 -3.17
C VAL A 122 3.64 8.23 -3.07
N TYR A 123 3.02 7.46 -2.20
CA TYR A 123 3.19 6.01 -2.13
C TYR A 123 2.06 5.34 -2.89
N LEU A 124 2.35 4.68 -4.00
CA LEU A 124 1.38 3.95 -4.80
C LEU A 124 1.44 2.46 -4.44
N SER A 125 0.48 2.00 -3.68
CA SER A 125 0.35 0.61 -3.24
C SER A 125 -0.28 -0.24 -4.34
N ILE A 126 0.49 -1.19 -4.88
CA ILE A 126 0.06 -2.17 -5.89
C ILE A 126 0.01 -3.54 -5.21
N GLY A 127 -1.11 -3.79 -4.55
CA GLY A 127 -1.41 -5.02 -3.82
C GLY A 127 -2.56 -5.79 -4.48
N THR A 128 -3.43 -6.40 -3.69
CA THR A 128 -4.70 -6.97 -4.16
C THR A 128 -5.53 -5.90 -4.86
N GLY A 129 -5.55 -4.67 -4.32
CA GLY A 129 -6.12 -3.49 -4.93
C GLY A 129 -5.04 -2.50 -5.40
N LEU A 130 -5.48 -1.27 -5.71
CA LEU A 130 -4.65 -0.13 -6.09
C LEU A 130 -5.08 1.10 -5.28
N ALA A 131 -4.18 1.64 -4.47
CA ALA A 131 -4.44 2.84 -3.69
C ALA A 131 -3.17 3.68 -3.56
N ALA A 132 -3.30 4.95 -3.19
CA ALA A 132 -2.17 5.84 -2.95
C ALA A 132 -2.28 6.53 -1.58
N GLY A 133 -1.15 6.75 -0.93
CA GLY A 133 -1.05 7.68 0.17
C GLY A 133 -0.24 8.91 -0.26
N LEU A 134 -0.61 10.06 0.26
CA LEU A 134 -0.05 11.33 -0.19
C LEU A 134 0.55 12.09 1.00
N VAL A 135 1.84 12.40 0.91
CA VAL A 135 2.49 13.40 1.78
C VAL A 135 2.91 14.57 0.91
N LEU A 136 2.37 15.75 1.20
CA LEU A 136 2.67 17.00 0.50
C LEU A 136 3.06 18.05 1.53
N ASP A 137 4.17 18.76 1.30
CA ASP A 137 4.79 19.68 2.27
C ASP A 137 5.12 19.01 3.61
N GLY A 138 5.42 17.71 3.59
CA GLY A 138 5.69 16.92 4.79
C GLY A 138 4.45 16.57 5.62
N THR A 139 3.25 16.79 5.09
CA THR A 139 1.99 16.53 5.79
C THR A 139 1.19 15.46 5.05
N LEU A 140 0.76 14.43 5.78
CA LEU A 140 -0.12 13.38 5.26
C LEU A 140 -1.49 13.97 4.89
N ARG A 141 -1.92 13.72 3.66
CA ARG A 141 -3.18 14.23 3.10
C ARG A 141 -4.24 13.15 3.09
N ARG A 142 -5.13 13.17 4.08
CA ARG A 142 -6.24 12.21 4.22
C ARG A 142 -7.47 12.61 3.41
N GLY A 143 -7.57 13.90 3.03
CA GLY A 143 -8.78 14.48 2.43
C GLY A 143 -9.86 14.77 3.47
N ALA A 144 -10.99 15.29 3.00
CA ALA A 144 -12.08 15.72 3.88
C ALA A 144 -12.83 14.53 4.55
N THR A 145 -12.80 13.36 3.95
CA THR A 145 -13.53 12.16 4.39
C THR A 145 -12.63 10.95 4.58
N GLY A 146 -11.30 11.12 4.51
CA GLY A 146 -10.34 10.01 4.54
C GLY A 146 -10.12 9.31 3.20
N ALA A 147 -10.73 9.78 2.11
CA ALA A 147 -10.70 9.11 0.80
C ALA A 147 -9.60 9.66 -0.16
N ALA A 148 -8.68 10.49 0.32
CA ALA A 148 -7.57 10.93 -0.52
C ALA A 148 -6.69 9.73 -0.88
N GLY A 149 -6.39 9.59 -2.18
CA GLY A 149 -5.56 8.49 -2.65
C GLY A 149 -6.31 7.25 -3.14
N GLU A 150 -7.64 7.23 -3.13
CA GLU A 150 -8.46 6.16 -3.71
C GLU A 150 -8.39 6.14 -5.26
N ILE A 151 -7.16 6.24 -5.78
CA ILE A 151 -6.84 6.35 -7.22
C ILE A 151 -7.29 5.13 -8.01
N GLY A 152 -7.32 3.97 -7.38
CA GLY A 152 -7.78 2.72 -7.99
C GLY A 152 -9.22 2.81 -8.51
N HIS A 153 -10.04 3.68 -7.92
CA HIS A 153 -11.45 3.84 -8.29
C HIS A 153 -11.71 4.96 -9.31
N VAL A 154 -10.65 5.57 -9.85
CA VAL A 154 -10.79 6.51 -10.98
C VAL A 154 -11.13 5.72 -12.25
N PRO A 155 -12.28 5.98 -12.91
CA PRO A 155 -12.65 5.30 -14.14
C PRO A 155 -11.80 5.83 -15.31
N ILE A 156 -11.13 4.93 -16.03
CA ILE A 156 -10.29 5.23 -17.20
C ILE A 156 -10.83 4.62 -18.49
N ASP A 157 -11.70 3.63 -18.40
CA ASP A 157 -12.29 2.94 -19.55
C ASP A 157 -13.80 2.75 -19.34
N PRO A 158 -14.66 3.54 -20.03
CA PRO A 158 -16.12 3.42 -19.91
C PRO A 158 -16.67 2.04 -20.31
N LEU A 159 -15.91 1.28 -21.11
CA LEU A 159 -16.28 -0.07 -21.58
C LEU A 159 -15.53 -1.18 -20.83
N GLY A 160 -14.67 -0.80 -19.87
CA GLY A 160 -13.85 -1.73 -19.09
C GLY A 160 -14.63 -2.66 -18.17
N ALA A 161 -13.93 -3.47 -17.41
CA ALA A 161 -14.52 -4.41 -16.45
C ALA A 161 -15.29 -3.70 -15.33
N VAL A 162 -16.26 -4.39 -14.71
CA VAL A 162 -16.94 -3.89 -13.51
C VAL A 162 -15.99 -4.03 -12.32
N CYS A 163 -15.75 -2.93 -11.62
CA CYS A 163 -14.95 -2.89 -10.40
C CYS A 163 -15.80 -3.38 -9.20
N GLN A 164 -15.15 -3.88 -8.16
CA GLN A 164 -15.83 -4.26 -6.91
C GLN A 164 -16.54 -3.08 -6.22
N CYS A 165 -16.12 -1.84 -6.48
CA CYS A 165 -16.83 -0.65 -6.00
C CYS A 165 -18.17 -0.38 -6.72
N GLY A 166 -18.54 -1.19 -7.72
CA GLY A 166 -19.75 -1.05 -8.52
C GLY A 166 -19.60 -0.18 -9.76
N GLN A 167 -18.53 0.59 -9.90
CA GLN A 167 -18.24 1.36 -11.11
C GLN A 167 -17.65 0.48 -12.22
N ARG A 168 -17.63 1.00 -13.45
CA ARG A 168 -17.02 0.32 -14.60
C ARG A 168 -15.72 1.02 -15.00
N GLY A 169 -14.69 0.20 -15.32
CA GLY A 169 -13.44 0.65 -15.91
C GLY A 169 -12.52 1.42 -14.97
N CYS A 170 -12.59 1.16 -13.66
CA CYS A 170 -11.66 1.71 -12.69
C CYS A 170 -10.21 1.27 -12.98
N LEU A 171 -9.23 2.11 -12.66
CA LEU A 171 -7.80 1.80 -12.75
C LEU A 171 -7.44 0.47 -12.09
N GLU A 172 -8.02 0.16 -10.94
CA GLU A 172 -7.79 -1.07 -10.21
C GLU A 172 -8.06 -2.33 -11.03
N THR A 173 -9.01 -2.27 -11.97
CA THR A 173 -9.37 -3.42 -12.83
C THR A 173 -8.29 -3.77 -13.86
N VAL A 174 -7.23 -2.96 -13.97
CA VAL A 174 -6.10 -3.20 -14.89
C VAL A 174 -4.73 -3.07 -14.23
N ALA A 175 -4.62 -2.31 -13.13
CA ALA A 175 -3.36 -1.93 -12.50
C ALA A 175 -3.17 -2.50 -11.09
N SER A 176 -3.99 -3.44 -10.64
CA SER A 176 -3.82 -4.15 -9.36
C SER A 176 -3.18 -5.52 -9.53
N GLY A 177 -2.64 -6.07 -8.45
CA GLY A 177 -2.09 -7.43 -8.43
C GLY A 177 -3.17 -8.49 -8.69
N ARG A 178 -4.42 -8.25 -8.24
CA ARG A 178 -5.56 -9.11 -8.57
C ARG A 178 -5.86 -9.09 -10.07
N ALA A 179 -5.97 -7.90 -10.67
CA ALA A 179 -6.22 -7.77 -12.09
C ALA A 179 -5.13 -8.43 -12.95
N LEU A 180 -3.87 -8.29 -12.53
CA LEU A 180 -2.74 -8.96 -13.15
C LEU A 180 -2.87 -10.49 -13.05
N ALA A 181 -3.21 -11.02 -11.86
CA ALA A 181 -3.36 -12.46 -11.65
C ALA A 181 -4.51 -13.03 -12.48
N GLU A 182 -5.67 -12.37 -12.51
CA GLU A 182 -6.84 -12.76 -13.32
C GLU A 182 -6.54 -12.73 -14.82
N ALA A 183 -5.77 -11.74 -15.30
CA ALA A 183 -5.38 -11.66 -16.71
C ALA A 183 -4.36 -12.73 -17.12
N TRP A 184 -3.44 -13.07 -16.23
CA TRP A 184 -2.39 -14.05 -16.49
C TRP A 184 -2.85 -15.50 -16.29
N LEU A 185 -3.60 -15.76 -15.21
CA LEU A 185 -4.05 -17.08 -14.76
C LEU A 185 -5.58 -17.12 -14.64
N PRO A 186 -6.33 -17.04 -15.76
CA PRO A 186 -7.79 -16.91 -15.72
C PRO A 186 -8.47 -18.10 -15.03
N ASP A 187 -7.86 -19.29 -15.03
CA ASP A 187 -8.38 -20.49 -14.38
C ASP A 187 -7.92 -20.65 -12.93
N GLY A 188 -7.21 -19.64 -12.37
CA GLY A 188 -6.72 -19.66 -11.00
C GLY A 188 -5.60 -20.67 -10.71
N ALA A 189 -5.09 -21.31 -11.75
CA ALA A 189 -4.02 -22.30 -11.62
C ALA A 189 -2.68 -21.61 -11.37
N THR A 190 -2.26 -21.52 -10.09
CA THR A 190 -0.88 -21.22 -9.74
C THR A 190 -0.07 -22.51 -9.81
N ASP A 191 0.98 -22.54 -10.63
CA ASP A 191 1.96 -23.61 -10.62
C ASP A 191 2.88 -23.42 -9.39
N GLY A 192 2.44 -23.94 -8.23
CA GLY A 192 3.18 -23.86 -6.97
C GLY A 192 3.10 -22.52 -6.23
N ASP A 193 4.10 -22.25 -5.37
CA ASP A 193 4.16 -21.10 -4.45
C ASP A 193 4.61 -19.77 -5.12
N THR A 194 4.83 -19.75 -6.44
CA THR A 194 5.31 -18.54 -7.13
C THR A 194 4.20 -17.50 -7.27
N PRO A 195 4.38 -16.29 -6.77
CA PRO A 195 3.40 -15.21 -6.93
C PRO A 195 3.08 -14.94 -8.41
N PRO A 196 1.80 -14.72 -8.78
CA PRO A 196 1.39 -14.51 -10.18
C PRO A 196 2.17 -13.42 -10.91
N ALA A 197 2.51 -12.33 -10.22
CA ALA A 197 3.31 -11.25 -10.80
C ALA A 197 4.74 -11.70 -11.16
N GLN A 198 5.38 -12.49 -10.31
CA GLN A 198 6.71 -13.04 -10.59
C GLN A 198 6.67 -14.02 -11.77
N ALA A 199 5.67 -14.91 -11.79
CA ALA A 199 5.49 -15.86 -12.89
C ALA A 199 5.27 -15.14 -14.23
N LEU A 200 4.40 -14.12 -14.25
CA LEU A 200 4.15 -13.29 -15.43
C LEU A 200 5.41 -12.63 -15.96
N PHE A 201 6.14 -11.92 -15.09
CA PHE A 201 7.33 -11.18 -15.50
C PHE A 201 8.47 -12.11 -15.94
N ALA A 202 8.60 -13.28 -15.31
CA ALA A 202 9.56 -14.31 -15.75
C ALA A 202 9.20 -14.88 -17.14
N ALA A 203 7.93 -15.19 -17.39
CA ALA A 203 7.46 -15.67 -18.69
C ALA A 203 7.64 -14.59 -19.79
N ALA A 204 7.33 -13.34 -19.48
CA ALA A 204 7.54 -12.23 -20.40
C ALA A 204 9.04 -12.04 -20.76
N ALA A 205 9.93 -12.17 -19.77
CA ALA A 205 11.38 -12.12 -19.98
C ALA A 205 11.88 -13.32 -20.83
N ALA A 206 11.20 -14.48 -20.75
CA ALA A 206 11.48 -15.64 -21.60
C ALA A 206 10.92 -15.52 -23.03
N GLY A 207 10.19 -14.43 -23.34
CA GLY A 207 9.66 -14.17 -24.68
C GLY A 207 8.25 -14.72 -24.93
N ASP A 208 7.51 -15.14 -23.90
CA ASP A 208 6.11 -15.54 -24.05
C ASP A 208 5.26 -14.34 -24.50
N ALA A 209 4.65 -14.45 -25.68
CA ALA A 209 3.92 -13.33 -26.32
C ALA A 209 2.69 -12.89 -25.49
N ARG A 210 1.97 -13.84 -24.87
CA ARG A 210 0.82 -13.52 -24.02
C ARG A 210 1.29 -12.84 -22.71
N ALA A 211 2.37 -13.34 -22.12
CA ALA A 211 2.93 -12.72 -20.92
C ALA A 211 3.39 -11.28 -21.18
N ILE A 212 4.02 -11.02 -22.34
CA ILE A 212 4.42 -9.67 -22.77
C ILE A 212 3.17 -8.77 -22.88
N GLU A 213 2.11 -9.22 -23.56
CA GLU A 213 0.87 -8.45 -23.71
C GLU A 213 0.23 -8.10 -22.35
N VAL A 214 0.10 -9.09 -21.45
CA VAL A 214 -0.48 -8.88 -20.11
C VAL A 214 0.37 -7.94 -19.28
N ARG A 215 1.71 -8.11 -19.26
CA ARG A 215 2.67 -7.22 -18.58
C ARG A 215 2.54 -5.79 -19.08
N ASP A 216 2.53 -5.59 -20.39
CA ASP A 216 2.52 -4.27 -21.01
C ASP A 216 1.20 -3.55 -20.73
N ARG A 217 0.07 -4.26 -20.75
CA ARG A 217 -1.22 -3.71 -20.37
C ARG A 217 -1.27 -3.32 -18.89
N PHE A 218 -0.75 -4.16 -18.01
CA PHE A 218 -0.63 -3.86 -16.59
C PHE A 218 0.27 -2.64 -16.34
N ALA A 219 1.46 -2.60 -16.97
CA ALA A 219 2.39 -1.49 -16.86
C ALA A 219 1.80 -0.16 -17.37
N ALA A 220 1.02 -0.20 -18.46
CA ALA A 220 0.30 0.96 -18.95
C ALA A 220 -0.75 1.47 -17.96
N GLY A 221 -1.50 0.57 -17.30
CA GLY A 221 -2.44 0.95 -16.24
C GLY A 221 -1.76 1.59 -15.03
N VAL A 222 -0.61 1.04 -14.59
CA VAL A 222 0.19 1.66 -13.50
C VAL A 222 0.74 3.02 -13.95
N ALA A 223 1.18 3.15 -15.21
CA ALA A 223 1.63 4.41 -15.78
C ALA A 223 0.51 5.47 -15.82
N ASP A 224 -0.74 5.06 -16.10
CA ASP A 224 -1.91 5.95 -16.02
C ASP A 224 -2.17 6.45 -14.60
N ALA A 225 -2.01 5.59 -13.57
CA ALA A 225 -2.09 6.00 -12.17
C ALA A 225 -0.99 7.01 -11.82
N VAL A 226 0.27 6.71 -12.17
CA VAL A 226 1.42 7.60 -11.94
C VAL A 226 1.20 8.96 -12.62
N ARG A 227 0.81 8.96 -13.90
CA ARG A 227 0.53 10.20 -14.65
C ARG A 227 -0.59 11.01 -14.00
N THR A 228 -1.68 10.35 -13.59
CA THR A 228 -2.82 11.02 -12.95
C THR A 228 -2.39 11.69 -11.65
N LEU A 229 -1.62 11.00 -10.80
CA LEU A 229 -1.11 11.54 -9.55
C LEU A 229 -0.14 12.70 -9.79
N CYS A 230 0.79 12.57 -10.75
CA CYS A 230 1.71 13.65 -11.08
C CYS A 230 0.99 14.89 -11.60
N LEU A 231 -0.03 14.74 -12.46
CA LEU A 231 -0.80 15.86 -13.00
C LEU A 231 -1.74 16.49 -11.97
N ALA A 232 -2.16 15.74 -10.94
CA ALA A 232 -3.08 16.23 -9.92
C ALA A 232 -2.38 16.95 -8.75
N VAL A 233 -1.23 16.41 -8.28
CA VAL A 233 -0.58 16.88 -7.05
C VAL A 233 0.92 17.13 -7.17
N ASP A 234 1.51 16.85 -8.36
CA ASP A 234 2.91 17.13 -8.71
C ASP A 234 3.94 16.73 -7.63
N PRO A 235 3.98 15.48 -7.16
CA PRO A 235 4.90 15.05 -6.12
C PRO A 235 6.34 15.00 -6.65
N ALA A 236 7.32 15.24 -5.80
CA ALA A 236 8.73 15.08 -6.15
C ALA A 236 9.08 13.62 -6.50
N THR A 237 8.40 12.65 -5.87
CA THR A 237 8.65 11.21 -6.06
C THR A 237 7.37 10.41 -5.93
N ILE A 238 7.25 9.35 -6.74
CA ILE A 238 6.26 8.29 -6.56
C ILE A 238 7.00 7.01 -6.18
N VAL A 239 6.67 6.48 -5.01
CA VAL A 239 7.20 5.23 -4.51
C VAL A 239 6.20 4.11 -4.80
N LEU A 240 6.58 3.14 -5.61
CA LEU A 240 5.80 1.93 -5.84
C LEU A 240 5.99 0.98 -4.67
N GLY A 241 4.89 0.55 -4.08
CA GLY A 241 4.86 -0.38 -2.96
C GLY A 241 3.77 -1.44 -3.13
N GLY A 242 3.47 -2.17 -2.05
CA GLY A 242 2.56 -3.32 -2.09
C GLY A 242 3.21 -4.58 -2.65
N GLY A 243 2.47 -5.69 -2.68
CA GLY A 243 3.04 -7.01 -3.02
C GLY A 243 3.67 -7.11 -4.41
N VAL A 244 3.20 -6.35 -5.38
CA VAL A 244 3.76 -6.35 -6.74
C VAL A 244 5.11 -5.61 -6.82
N SER A 245 5.38 -4.68 -5.91
CA SER A 245 6.65 -3.93 -5.90
C SER A 245 7.88 -4.80 -5.64
N HIS A 246 7.71 -6.01 -5.06
CA HIS A 246 8.79 -7.00 -4.91
C HIS A 246 9.40 -7.49 -6.23
N LEU A 247 8.81 -7.16 -7.36
CA LEU A 247 9.44 -7.34 -8.67
C LEU A 247 10.67 -6.44 -8.86
N GLY A 248 10.77 -5.33 -8.13
CA GLY A 248 11.92 -4.44 -8.18
C GLY A 248 12.11 -3.76 -9.55
N ALA A 249 13.33 -3.81 -10.08
CA ALA A 249 13.70 -3.18 -11.35
C ALA A 249 12.82 -3.58 -12.53
N PRO A 250 12.45 -4.85 -12.76
CA PRO A 250 11.53 -5.23 -13.85
C PRO A 250 10.21 -4.47 -13.86
N LEU A 251 9.62 -4.18 -12.68
CA LEU A 251 8.41 -3.37 -12.59
C LEU A 251 8.68 -1.91 -12.97
N VAL A 252 9.74 -1.33 -12.39
CA VAL A 252 10.13 0.07 -12.65
C VAL A 252 10.40 0.29 -14.13
N ASP A 253 11.12 -0.63 -14.78
CA ASP A 253 11.46 -0.55 -16.20
C ASP A 253 10.20 -0.60 -17.07
N ALA A 254 9.30 -1.57 -16.83
CA ALA A 254 8.07 -1.71 -17.59
C ALA A 254 7.15 -0.47 -17.46
N VAL A 255 6.98 0.06 -16.24
CA VAL A 255 6.16 1.27 -16.00
C VAL A 255 6.83 2.51 -16.60
N SER A 256 8.16 2.63 -16.49
CA SER A 256 8.91 3.74 -17.07
C SER A 256 8.82 3.76 -18.59
N ASP A 257 8.89 2.60 -19.24
CA ASP A 257 8.74 2.48 -20.69
C ASP A 257 7.32 2.85 -21.14
N ALA A 258 6.31 2.44 -20.40
CA ALA A 258 4.92 2.85 -20.64
C ALA A 258 4.74 4.38 -20.50
N LEU A 259 5.32 5.01 -19.49
CA LEU A 259 5.30 6.48 -19.32
C LEU A 259 6.00 7.20 -20.44
N ARG A 260 7.17 6.72 -20.88
CA ARG A 260 7.89 7.29 -22.03
C ARG A 260 7.08 7.17 -23.32
N ALA A 261 6.43 6.02 -23.54
CA ALA A 261 5.54 5.83 -24.67
C ALA A 261 4.34 6.80 -24.65
N GLN A 262 3.72 7.00 -23.50
CA GLN A 262 2.64 7.98 -23.32
C GLN A 262 3.10 9.42 -23.57
N ALA A 263 4.33 9.75 -23.20
CA ALA A 263 4.91 11.07 -23.38
C ALA A 263 5.38 11.35 -24.82
N ALA A 264 5.59 10.32 -25.66
CA ALA A 264 6.20 10.45 -26.98
C ALA A 264 5.48 11.42 -27.93
N SER A 265 4.15 11.54 -27.80
CA SER A 265 3.33 12.45 -28.61
C SER A 265 3.03 13.79 -27.93
N SER A 266 3.52 14.04 -26.72
CA SER A 266 3.21 15.21 -25.91
C SER A 266 4.47 15.89 -25.37
N PRO A 267 4.95 16.98 -25.97
CA PRO A 267 6.08 17.74 -25.42
C PRO A 267 5.86 18.19 -23.97
N PHE A 268 4.61 18.47 -23.59
CA PHE A 268 4.26 18.80 -22.21
C PHE A 268 4.56 17.63 -21.27
N LEU A 269 4.05 16.43 -21.54
CA LEU A 269 4.31 15.26 -20.70
C LEU A 269 5.80 14.89 -20.69
N ALA A 270 6.47 15.00 -21.83
CA ALA A 270 7.93 14.75 -21.93
C ALA A 270 8.73 15.71 -21.02
N SER A 271 8.29 16.96 -20.87
CA SER A 271 8.96 17.95 -20.03
C SER A 271 8.83 17.67 -18.52
N LEU A 272 7.87 16.83 -18.09
CA LEU A 272 7.62 16.52 -16.67
C LEU A 272 8.52 15.40 -16.14
N ASP A 273 9.21 14.64 -17.00
CA ASP A 273 10.05 13.49 -16.65
C ASP A 273 9.39 12.54 -15.62
N LEU A 274 8.18 12.07 -15.92
CA LEU A 274 7.40 11.23 -14.99
C LEU A 274 8.12 9.93 -14.65
N ALA A 275 8.83 9.33 -15.60
CA ALA A 275 9.59 8.11 -15.41
C ALA A 275 10.75 8.30 -14.42
N GLY A 276 11.40 9.46 -14.42
CA GLY A 276 12.47 9.81 -13.49
C GLY A 276 12.04 9.97 -12.04
N ARG A 277 10.72 10.12 -11.80
CA ARG A 277 10.14 10.27 -10.44
C ARG A 277 9.85 8.95 -9.74
N ILE A 278 9.86 7.82 -10.45
CA ILE A 278 9.49 6.51 -9.87
C ILE A 278 10.64 5.95 -9.05
N ARG A 279 10.29 5.42 -7.89
CA ARG A 279 11.17 4.62 -7.01
C ARG A 279 10.40 3.38 -6.52
N VAL A 280 11.11 2.39 -6.02
CA VAL A 280 10.56 1.20 -5.37
C VAL A 280 11.02 1.18 -3.90
N VAL A 281 10.18 0.70 -3.02
CA VAL A 281 10.57 0.41 -1.63
C VAL A 281 11.63 -0.69 -1.62
N PRO A 282 12.71 -0.59 -0.84
CA PRO A 282 13.61 -1.70 -0.59
C PRO A 282 12.87 -2.88 0.06
N ASP A 283 13.10 -4.11 -0.45
CA ASP A 283 12.37 -5.31 -0.03
C ASP A 283 12.58 -5.70 1.43
N ASP A 284 13.67 -5.25 2.04
CA ASP A 284 14.08 -5.55 3.41
C ASP A 284 13.47 -4.61 4.46
N GLN A 285 12.74 -3.58 4.03
CA GLN A 285 12.21 -2.56 4.93
C GLN A 285 10.72 -2.76 5.25
N PRO A 286 10.34 -2.88 6.54
CA PRO A 286 8.95 -2.99 6.97
C PRO A 286 8.26 -1.61 6.99
N VAL A 287 8.11 -1.01 5.80
CA VAL A 287 7.76 0.41 5.61
C VAL A 287 6.46 0.80 6.32
N ALA A 288 5.41 -0.01 6.18
CA ALA A 288 4.12 0.27 6.81
C ALA A 288 4.21 0.21 8.34
N ALA A 289 4.88 -0.79 8.90
CA ALA A 289 5.06 -0.90 10.34
C ALA A 289 5.95 0.22 10.91
N ILE A 290 7.00 0.64 10.19
CA ILE A 290 7.82 1.82 10.57
C ILE A 290 6.93 3.07 10.62
N GLY A 291 6.14 3.33 9.58
CA GLY A 291 5.25 4.48 9.54
C GLY A 291 4.18 4.46 10.62
N ALA A 292 3.63 3.27 10.93
CA ALA A 292 2.71 3.09 12.04
C ALA A 292 3.38 3.45 13.39
N ALA A 293 4.61 2.98 13.63
CA ALA A 293 5.34 3.32 14.85
C ALA A 293 5.57 4.83 15.01
N LEU A 294 5.84 5.53 13.91
CA LEU A 294 6.02 6.99 13.91
C LEU A 294 4.70 7.73 14.18
N LEU A 295 3.58 7.22 13.65
CA LEU A 295 2.25 7.75 13.92
C LEU A 295 1.91 7.70 15.43
N GLY A 296 2.26 6.63 16.11
CA GLY A 296 2.00 6.45 17.55
C GLY A 296 2.73 7.46 18.46
N ARG A 297 3.69 8.21 17.92
CA ARG A 297 4.45 9.26 18.68
C ARG A 297 3.81 10.64 18.64
N SER A 298 2.87 10.88 17.73
CA SER A 298 2.30 12.21 17.43
C SER A 298 1.13 12.60 18.35
#